data_9a5bb72ab9c15599d12780cf8bf86f0d
#
_entry.id   9a5bb72ab9c15599d12780cf8bf86f0d
#
_cell.length_a   1.000
_cell.length_b   1.000
_cell.length_c   1.000
_cell.angle_alpha   90.00
_cell.angle_beta   90.00
_cell.angle_gamma   90.00
#
_symmetry.space_group_name_H-M   'P 1'
#
loop_
_entity.id
_entity.type
_entity.pdbx_description
1 polymer ?
#
loop_
_entity_poly.entity_id
_entity_poly.type
_entity_poly.pdbx_seq_one_letter_code
_entity_poly.pdbx_strand_id
1 'polypeptide(L)'
;MIHIKDPAQINLFDLESSFLTELAQKRLETSFYAVFRHVILSSLPAQEIGKHFSTETGRRTKELYSMAGLLLLKEFRNWTTFEATEAYLFDYRVQYALNTGRDNISFCERTLERYMVIMREDKLAEQIFDTVTAKLIEELGIEISSQRLDSTHVFSDMATFARTKLMGVAIKRFLIQVKRHHSTTYQTI
;
A
#
# COMPACT_ATOMS: atom_id res chain seq x y z
N MET A 1 -15.48 -19.14 5.21
CA MET A 1 -16.36 -18.68 4.11
C MET A 1 -15.75 -17.44 3.48
N ILE A 2 -15.61 -17.42 2.17
CA ILE A 2 -15.05 -16.30 1.41
C ILE A 2 -16.10 -15.19 1.28
N HIS A 3 -15.67 -13.93 1.39
CA HIS A 3 -16.49 -12.76 1.14
C HIS A 3 -15.86 -11.91 0.02
N ILE A 4 -16.46 -12.00 -1.15
CA ILE A 4 -16.14 -11.16 -2.31
C ILE A 4 -17.42 -10.42 -2.68
N LYS A 5 -17.35 -9.11 -2.78
CA LYS A 5 -18.40 -8.22 -3.26
C LYS A 5 -17.96 -7.69 -4.62
N ASP A 6 -18.87 -7.41 -5.51
CA ASP A 6 -18.56 -6.69 -6.73
C ASP A 6 -18.04 -5.28 -6.36
N PRO A 7 -16.80 -4.93 -6.69
CA PRO A 7 -16.23 -3.64 -6.33
C PRO A 7 -16.95 -2.47 -6.99
N ALA A 8 -17.64 -2.70 -8.12
CA ALA A 8 -18.44 -1.69 -8.82
C ALA A 8 -19.87 -1.56 -8.23
N GLN A 9 -20.26 -2.47 -7.34
CA GLN A 9 -21.61 -2.44 -6.76
C GLN A 9 -21.81 -1.20 -5.88
N ILE A 10 -22.72 -0.34 -6.30
CA ILE A 10 -23.21 0.79 -5.50
C ILE A 10 -24.28 0.26 -4.54
N ASN A 11 -24.18 0.62 -3.27
CA ASN A 11 -25.24 0.31 -2.32
C ASN A 11 -26.50 1.11 -2.70
N LEU A 12 -27.64 0.42 -2.86
CA LEU A 12 -28.91 1.03 -3.28
C LEU A 12 -29.37 2.17 -2.33
N PHE A 13 -28.97 2.08 -1.07
CA PHE A 13 -29.19 3.09 -0.04
C PHE A 13 -27.85 3.67 0.41
N ASP A 14 -27.12 4.30 -0.53
CA ASP A 14 -25.86 4.99 -0.19
C ASP A 14 -26.16 6.30 0.55
N LEU A 15 -26.84 6.16 1.70
CA LEU A 15 -27.02 7.23 2.68
C LEU A 15 -25.68 7.71 3.26
N GLU A 16 -24.60 7.01 2.91
CA GLU A 16 -23.26 7.28 3.44
C GLU A 16 -22.73 8.64 2.99
N SER A 17 -23.16 9.11 1.81
CA SER A 17 -22.81 10.45 1.34
C SER A 17 -23.74 11.55 1.86
N SER A 18 -24.92 11.19 2.38
CA SER A 18 -25.95 12.16 2.80
C SER A 18 -25.55 13.08 3.97
N PHE A 19 -24.53 12.68 4.74
CA PHE A 19 -23.96 13.51 5.81
C PHE A 19 -22.86 14.44 5.35
N LEU A 20 -22.40 14.31 4.09
CA LEU A 20 -21.41 15.20 3.51
C LEU A 20 -22.08 16.43 2.91
N THR A 21 -21.42 17.57 3.04
CA THR A 21 -21.82 18.77 2.30
C THR A 21 -21.55 18.58 0.81
N GLU A 22 -22.29 19.26 -0.06
CA GLU A 22 -22.10 19.21 -1.53
C GLU A 22 -20.63 19.49 -1.92
N LEU A 23 -19.98 20.44 -1.25
CA LEU A 23 -18.57 20.75 -1.47
C LEU A 23 -17.66 19.55 -1.13
N ALA A 24 -17.95 18.86 -0.02
CA ALA A 24 -17.17 17.70 0.40
C ALA A 24 -17.36 16.53 -0.56
N GLN A 25 -18.59 16.29 -1.03
CA GLN A 25 -18.89 15.28 -2.05
C GLN A 25 -18.12 15.55 -3.35
N LYS A 26 -18.21 16.77 -3.88
CA LYS A 26 -17.50 17.17 -5.09
C LYS A 26 -15.98 17.00 -4.96
N ARG A 27 -15.40 17.34 -3.80
CA ARG A 27 -13.97 17.14 -3.52
C ARG A 27 -13.61 15.66 -3.45
N LEU A 28 -14.47 14.84 -2.90
CA LEU A 28 -14.26 13.41 -2.82
C LEU A 28 -14.27 12.77 -4.21
N GLU A 29 -15.26 13.10 -5.03
CA GLU A 29 -15.44 12.60 -6.40
C GLU A 29 -14.29 13.00 -7.35
N THR A 30 -13.65 14.14 -7.10
CA THR A 30 -12.49 14.62 -7.88
C THR A 30 -11.15 14.22 -7.25
N SER A 31 -11.16 13.41 -6.18
CA SER A 31 -9.96 13.03 -5.45
C SER A 31 -9.33 11.75 -5.99
N PHE A 32 -8.08 11.51 -5.57
CA PHE A 32 -7.40 10.21 -5.75
C PHE A 32 -8.25 9.02 -5.26
N TYR A 33 -9.02 9.19 -4.20
CA TYR A 33 -9.86 8.14 -3.64
C TYR A 33 -10.99 7.70 -4.56
N ALA A 34 -11.52 8.61 -5.39
CA ALA A 34 -12.49 8.27 -6.42
C ALA A 34 -11.84 7.47 -7.57
N VAL A 35 -10.67 7.90 -8.04
CA VAL A 35 -9.88 7.13 -9.02
C VAL A 35 -9.58 5.74 -8.48
N PHE A 36 -9.16 5.65 -7.22
CA PHE A 36 -8.90 4.37 -6.57
C PHE A 36 -10.13 3.46 -6.60
N ARG A 37 -11.30 3.97 -6.20
CA ARG A 37 -12.57 3.23 -6.19
C ARG A 37 -12.97 2.73 -7.57
N HIS A 38 -12.96 3.62 -8.56
CA HIS A 38 -13.54 3.33 -9.87
C HIS A 38 -12.58 2.60 -10.82
N VAL A 39 -11.28 2.86 -10.70
CA VAL A 39 -10.28 2.32 -11.62
C VAL A 39 -9.47 1.19 -10.97
N ILE A 40 -8.91 1.42 -9.80
CA ILE A 40 -7.93 0.52 -9.20
C ILE A 40 -8.58 -0.68 -8.50
N LEU A 41 -9.61 -0.44 -7.70
CA LEU A 41 -10.19 -1.45 -6.81
C LEU A 41 -10.60 -2.72 -7.56
N SER A 42 -11.26 -2.59 -8.72
CA SER A 42 -11.70 -3.70 -9.55
C SER A 42 -10.56 -4.51 -10.19
N SER A 43 -9.35 -3.93 -10.24
CA SER A 43 -8.17 -4.57 -10.85
C SER A 43 -7.38 -5.42 -9.87
N LEU A 44 -7.75 -5.40 -8.58
CA LEU A 44 -7.00 -6.11 -7.54
C LEU A 44 -7.29 -7.61 -7.55
N PRO A 45 -6.31 -8.48 -7.23
CA PRO A 45 -6.42 -9.93 -7.33
C PRO A 45 -7.15 -10.54 -6.12
N ALA A 46 -8.36 -10.08 -5.83
CA ALA A 46 -9.15 -10.55 -4.68
C ALA A 46 -9.46 -12.06 -4.76
N GLN A 47 -9.64 -12.60 -5.97
CA GLN A 47 -9.90 -14.01 -6.17
C GLN A 47 -8.68 -14.88 -5.84
N GLU A 48 -7.47 -14.44 -6.19
CA GLU A 48 -6.23 -15.14 -5.83
C GLU A 48 -6.08 -15.20 -4.31
N ILE A 49 -6.27 -14.07 -3.63
CA ILE A 49 -6.29 -14.03 -2.16
C ILE A 49 -7.35 -15.00 -1.61
N GLY A 50 -8.50 -15.10 -2.26
CA GLY A 50 -9.60 -15.98 -1.87
C GLY A 50 -9.20 -17.45 -1.80
N LYS A 51 -8.26 -17.92 -2.62
CA LYS A 51 -7.81 -19.33 -2.64
C LYS A 51 -7.24 -19.81 -1.30
N HIS A 52 -6.75 -18.89 -0.47
CA HIS A 52 -6.22 -19.21 0.87
C HIS A 52 -7.28 -19.40 1.95
N PHE A 53 -8.55 -19.27 1.60
CA PHE A 53 -9.66 -19.36 2.54
C PHE A 53 -10.65 -20.44 2.11
N SER A 54 -11.25 -21.13 3.11
CA SER A 54 -12.30 -22.11 2.85
C SER A 54 -13.58 -21.45 2.33
N THR A 55 -14.21 -22.08 1.33
CA THR A 55 -15.49 -21.65 0.79
C THR A 55 -16.67 -22.09 1.67
N GLU A 56 -16.53 -23.21 2.39
CA GLU A 56 -17.66 -23.88 3.06
C GLU A 56 -17.64 -23.70 4.57
N THR A 57 -16.47 -23.65 5.20
CA THR A 57 -16.32 -23.70 6.65
C THR A 57 -15.55 -22.53 7.22
N GLY A 58 -15.83 -22.21 8.49
CA GLY A 58 -15.11 -21.19 9.23
C GLY A 58 -15.76 -19.80 9.22
N ARG A 59 -15.14 -18.86 9.92
CA ARG A 59 -15.60 -17.47 9.98
C ARG A 59 -15.48 -16.83 8.60
N ARG A 60 -16.49 -16.03 8.23
CA ARG A 60 -16.46 -15.22 7.00
C ARG A 60 -15.22 -14.32 6.96
N THR A 61 -14.54 -14.28 5.83
CA THR A 61 -13.40 -13.36 5.63
C THR A 61 -13.89 -11.91 5.66
N LYS A 62 -12.99 -10.98 5.82
CA LYS A 62 -13.28 -9.60 5.43
C LYS A 62 -13.44 -9.54 3.91
N GLU A 63 -14.08 -8.50 3.42
CA GLU A 63 -14.29 -8.33 2.00
C GLU A 63 -12.90 -8.22 1.29
N LEU A 64 -12.67 -9.07 0.30
CA LEU A 64 -11.30 -9.30 -0.21
C LEU A 64 -10.77 -8.16 -1.06
N TYR A 65 -11.60 -7.49 -1.86
CA TYR A 65 -11.18 -6.28 -2.59
C TYR A 65 -10.81 -5.16 -1.64
N SER A 66 -11.59 -4.95 -0.58
CA SER A 66 -11.28 -3.94 0.45
C SER A 66 -9.97 -4.23 1.16
N MET A 67 -9.67 -5.51 1.45
CA MET A 67 -8.41 -5.88 2.10
C MET A 67 -7.22 -5.70 1.16
N ALA A 68 -7.33 -6.15 -0.10
CA ALA A 68 -6.30 -5.93 -1.11
C ALA A 68 -6.06 -4.43 -1.35
N GLY A 69 -7.14 -3.66 -1.44
CA GLY A 69 -7.09 -2.21 -1.60
C GLY A 69 -6.45 -1.50 -0.41
N LEU A 70 -6.76 -1.93 0.82
CA LEU A 70 -6.15 -1.37 2.01
C LEU A 70 -4.63 -1.62 2.05
N LEU A 71 -4.18 -2.81 1.64
CA LEU A 71 -2.75 -3.12 1.54
C LEU A 71 -2.05 -2.23 0.52
N LEU A 72 -2.68 -2.01 -0.64
CA LEU A 72 -2.14 -1.11 -1.65
C LEU A 72 -2.09 0.34 -1.15
N LEU A 73 -3.15 0.82 -0.50
CA LEU A 73 -3.18 2.16 0.10
C LEU A 73 -2.14 2.32 1.22
N LYS A 74 -1.94 1.28 2.03
CA LYS A 74 -0.92 1.24 3.08
C LYS A 74 0.47 1.50 2.50
N GLU A 75 0.85 0.77 1.45
CA GLU A 75 2.15 0.94 0.80
C GLU A 75 2.24 2.31 0.10
N PHE A 76 1.20 2.72 -0.63
CA PHE A 76 1.15 4.01 -1.33
C PHE A 76 1.30 5.21 -0.37
N ARG A 77 0.72 5.11 0.82
CA ARG A 77 0.77 6.15 1.85
C ARG A 77 1.94 5.99 2.83
N ASN A 78 2.71 4.91 2.69
CA ASN A 78 3.77 4.55 3.62
C ASN A 78 3.28 4.46 5.08
N TRP A 79 2.08 3.89 5.26
CA TRP A 79 1.48 3.69 6.58
C TRP A 79 2.06 2.47 7.28
N THR A 80 2.15 2.53 8.59
CA THR A 80 2.29 1.37 9.46
C THR A 80 1.01 0.51 9.41
N THR A 81 1.07 -0.72 9.91
CA THR A 81 -0.12 -1.58 10.03
C THR A 81 -1.17 -0.94 10.94
N PHE A 82 -0.74 -0.29 12.01
CA PHE A 82 -1.60 0.44 12.93
C PHE A 82 -2.32 1.59 12.21
N GLU A 83 -1.59 2.49 11.54
CA GLU A 83 -2.16 3.63 10.82
C GLU A 83 -3.14 3.19 9.70
N ALA A 84 -2.81 2.10 8.98
CA ALA A 84 -3.72 1.54 7.98
C ALA A 84 -5.01 1.02 8.61
N THR A 85 -4.93 0.39 9.78
CA THR A 85 -6.10 -0.10 10.53
C THR A 85 -6.95 1.07 11.00
N GLU A 86 -6.34 2.10 11.58
CA GLU A 86 -7.03 3.33 12.01
C GLU A 86 -7.70 4.04 10.81
N ALA A 87 -6.98 4.18 9.69
CA ALA A 87 -7.54 4.78 8.49
C ALA A 87 -8.74 3.99 7.94
N TYR A 88 -8.69 2.67 7.96
CA TYR A 88 -9.82 1.83 7.57
C TYR A 88 -11.04 2.02 8.48
N LEU A 89 -10.80 2.16 9.79
CA LEU A 89 -11.87 2.29 10.78
C LEU A 89 -12.50 3.70 10.80
N PHE A 90 -11.70 4.74 10.60
CA PHE A 90 -12.11 6.11 10.92
C PHE A 90 -12.04 7.09 9.74
N ASP A 91 -11.26 6.82 8.69
CA ASP A 91 -11.18 7.72 7.54
C ASP A 91 -12.23 7.37 6.47
N TYR A 92 -13.25 8.23 6.39
CA TYR A 92 -14.31 8.06 5.40
C TYR A 92 -13.80 8.01 3.95
N ARG A 93 -12.73 8.72 3.61
CA ARG A 93 -12.13 8.71 2.27
C ARG A 93 -11.58 7.33 1.92
N VAL A 94 -10.97 6.66 2.92
CA VAL A 94 -10.47 5.29 2.77
C VAL A 94 -11.63 4.32 2.63
N GLN A 95 -12.65 4.45 3.45
CA GLN A 95 -13.87 3.63 3.36
C GLN A 95 -14.56 3.78 2.00
N TYR A 96 -14.65 5.01 1.51
CA TYR A 96 -15.16 5.32 0.17
C TYR A 96 -14.31 4.65 -0.93
N ALA A 97 -13.00 4.81 -0.89
CA ALA A 97 -12.07 4.22 -1.87
C ALA A 97 -12.17 2.70 -1.92
N LEU A 98 -12.37 2.07 -0.77
CA LEU A 98 -12.45 0.62 -0.61
C LEU A 98 -13.87 0.05 -0.80
N ASN A 99 -14.84 0.88 -1.08
CA ASN A 99 -16.25 0.51 -1.21
C ASN A 99 -16.76 -0.31 0.00
N THR A 100 -16.32 0.05 1.21
CA THR A 100 -16.74 -0.59 2.45
C THR A 100 -17.99 0.07 2.99
N GLY A 101 -19.04 -0.72 3.27
CA GLY A 101 -20.18 -0.23 4.03
C GLY A 101 -19.86 -0.13 5.52
N ARG A 102 -20.58 0.72 6.25
CA ARG A 102 -20.38 0.96 7.69
C ARG A 102 -20.56 -0.29 8.56
N ASP A 103 -21.30 -1.28 8.10
CA ASP A 103 -21.76 -2.40 8.92
C ASP A 103 -20.69 -3.46 9.22
N ASN A 104 -19.49 -3.39 8.62
CA ASN A 104 -18.49 -4.44 8.73
C ASN A 104 -17.04 -3.93 8.88
N ILE A 105 -16.88 -2.74 9.45
CA ILE A 105 -15.59 -2.04 9.51
C ILE A 105 -14.62 -2.65 10.53
N SER A 106 -15.09 -3.45 11.50
CA SER A 106 -14.21 -3.93 12.58
C SER A 106 -13.25 -5.03 12.12
N PHE A 107 -11.96 -4.76 12.17
CA PHE A 107 -10.91 -5.78 12.11
C PHE A 107 -9.70 -5.33 12.97
N CYS A 108 -8.78 -6.23 13.23
CA CYS A 108 -7.57 -5.95 13.99
C CYS A 108 -6.33 -6.04 13.10
N GLU A 109 -5.25 -5.42 13.52
CA GLU A 109 -3.95 -5.41 12.84
C GLU A 109 -3.49 -6.81 12.40
N ARG A 110 -3.66 -7.81 13.28
CA ARG A 110 -3.33 -9.21 12.98
C ARG A 110 -4.05 -9.75 11.74
N THR A 111 -5.26 -9.27 11.47
CA THR A 111 -5.97 -9.62 10.24
C THR A 111 -5.25 -9.06 9.03
N LEU A 112 -4.85 -7.79 9.07
CA LEU A 112 -4.11 -7.16 7.98
C LEU A 112 -2.76 -7.85 7.74
N GLU A 113 -2.02 -8.16 8.81
CA GLU A 113 -0.76 -8.91 8.75
C GLU A 113 -0.90 -10.25 8.03
N ARG A 114 -1.99 -10.98 8.30
CA ARG A 114 -2.29 -12.24 7.61
C ARG A 114 -2.43 -12.04 6.10
N TYR A 115 -3.14 -11.02 5.66
CA TYR A 115 -3.25 -10.69 4.23
C TYR A 115 -1.92 -10.25 3.62
N MET A 116 -1.07 -9.53 4.38
CA MET A 116 0.29 -9.19 3.94
C MET A 116 1.14 -10.44 3.68
N VAL A 117 1.02 -11.46 4.54
CA VAL A 117 1.72 -12.75 4.34
C VAL A 117 1.27 -13.39 3.04
N ILE A 118 -0.04 -13.52 2.80
CA ILE A 118 -0.60 -14.08 1.57
C ILE A 118 -0.08 -13.31 0.33
N MET A 119 -0.13 -11.99 0.37
CA MET A 119 0.35 -11.15 -0.74
C MET A 119 1.83 -11.39 -1.08
N ARG A 120 2.64 -11.65 -0.06
CA ARG A 120 4.07 -11.94 -0.21
C ARG A 120 4.32 -13.33 -0.75
N GLU A 121 3.65 -14.33 -0.20
CA GLU A 121 3.83 -15.75 -0.59
C GLU A 121 3.44 -15.98 -2.04
N ASP A 122 2.35 -15.40 -2.51
CA ASP A 122 1.86 -15.54 -3.88
C ASP A 122 2.47 -14.52 -4.85
N LYS A 123 3.38 -13.65 -4.39
CA LYS A 123 3.97 -12.56 -5.20
C LYS A 123 2.93 -11.66 -5.88
N LEU A 124 1.78 -11.47 -5.24
CA LEU A 124 0.67 -10.71 -5.81
C LEU A 124 0.99 -9.22 -6.03
N ALA A 125 2.03 -8.70 -5.37
CA ALA A 125 2.47 -7.33 -5.55
C ALA A 125 2.91 -7.03 -7.01
N GLU A 126 3.62 -7.96 -7.66
CA GLU A 126 4.02 -7.83 -9.07
C GLU A 126 2.78 -7.81 -9.97
N GLN A 127 1.86 -8.75 -9.76
CA GLN A 127 0.61 -8.81 -10.51
C GLN A 127 -0.23 -7.54 -10.34
N ILE A 128 -0.33 -7.00 -9.13
CA ILE A 128 -1.04 -5.74 -8.86
C ILE A 128 -0.37 -4.61 -9.63
N PHE A 129 0.96 -4.51 -9.56
CA PHE A 129 1.70 -3.46 -10.24
C PHE A 129 1.41 -3.47 -11.74
N ASP A 130 1.53 -4.61 -12.40
CA ASP A 130 1.31 -4.76 -13.84
C ASP A 130 -0.15 -4.43 -14.22
N THR A 131 -1.11 -5.01 -13.49
CA THR A 131 -2.53 -4.83 -13.78
C THR A 131 -3.00 -3.40 -13.56
N VAL A 132 -2.61 -2.79 -12.43
CA VAL A 132 -3.00 -1.42 -12.09
C VAL A 132 -2.32 -0.43 -13.04
N THR A 133 -1.04 -0.64 -13.34
CA THR A 133 -0.31 0.24 -14.27
C THR A 133 -0.91 0.19 -15.67
N ALA A 134 -1.19 -1.02 -16.20
CA ALA A 134 -1.82 -1.17 -17.50
C ALA A 134 -3.18 -0.44 -17.55
N LYS A 135 -3.99 -0.60 -16.52
CA LYS A 135 -5.31 0.04 -16.46
C LYS A 135 -5.24 1.56 -16.33
N LEU A 136 -4.29 2.07 -15.56
CA LEU A 136 -4.07 3.51 -15.45
C LEU A 136 -3.57 4.12 -16.77
N ILE A 137 -2.71 3.42 -17.50
CA ILE A 137 -2.23 3.83 -18.82
C ILE A 137 -3.41 3.93 -19.81
N GLU A 138 -4.29 2.93 -19.81
CA GLU A 138 -5.48 2.89 -20.64
C GLU A 138 -6.43 4.06 -20.32
N GLU A 139 -6.80 4.23 -19.06
CA GLU A 139 -7.75 5.26 -18.60
C GLU A 139 -7.22 6.69 -18.78
N LEU A 140 -5.92 6.88 -18.63
CA LEU A 140 -5.29 8.20 -18.80
C LEU A 140 -4.88 8.49 -20.25
N GLY A 141 -5.03 7.53 -21.16
CA GLY A 141 -4.63 7.67 -22.57
C GLY A 141 -3.13 7.98 -22.75
N ILE A 142 -2.28 7.40 -21.89
CA ILE A 142 -0.84 7.69 -21.92
C ILE A 142 -0.19 6.94 -23.09
N GLU A 143 0.42 7.70 -24.02
CA GLU A 143 1.24 7.14 -25.07
C GLU A 143 2.58 6.62 -24.51
N ILE A 144 2.78 5.29 -24.58
CA ILE A 144 3.98 4.62 -24.07
C ILE A 144 5.21 4.80 -24.98
N SER A 145 5.01 5.34 -26.21
CA SER A 145 6.05 5.47 -27.25
C SER A 145 7.23 6.37 -26.86
N SER A 146 7.08 7.23 -25.86
CA SER A 146 8.13 8.13 -25.35
C SER A 146 8.34 7.95 -23.86
N GLN A 147 9.02 6.89 -23.46
CA GLN A 147 9.45 6.71 -22.08
C GLN A 147 10.71 7.54 -21.80
N ARG A 148 10.59 8.49 -20.90
CA ARG A 148 11.75 9.15 -20.31
C ARG A 148 12.19 8.27 -19.13
N LEU A 149 13.23 7.46 -19.35
CA LEU A 149 13.93 6.80 -18.27
C LEU A 149 14.70 7.89 -17.51
N ASP A 150 14.04 8.46 -16.52
CA ASP A 150 14.77 9.19 -15.49
C ASP A 150 15.39 8.12 -14.58
N SER A 151 16.72 8.12 -14.51
CA SER A 151 17.43 7.28 -13.55
C SER A 151 17.21 7.89 -12.16
N THR A 152 16.02 7.69 -11.62
CA THR A 152 15.81 7.77 -10.19
C THR A 152 16.68 6.68 -9.60
N HIS A 153 17.78 7.08 -8.96
CA HIS A 153 18.44 6.19 -8.02
C HIS A 153 17.38 5.80 -7.00
N VAL A 154 16.72 4.68 -7.22
CA VAL A 154 16.00 3.99 -6.17
C VAL A 154 17.10 3.60 -5.20
N PHE A 155 17.36 4.46 -4.23
CA PHE A 155 18.05 4.05 -3.03
C PHE A 155 17.13 3.03 -2.36
N SER A 156 17.14 1.81 -2.91
CA SER A 156 16.69 0.69 -2.14
C SER A 156 17.66 0.68 -0.98
N ASP A 157 17.17 1.24 0.09
CA ASP A 157 17.41 0.56 1.29
C ASP A 157 18.26 1.16 2.33
N MET A 158 17.58 1.24 3.40
CA MET A 158 18.18 1.20 4.74
C MET A 158 19.36 0.20 4.85
N ALA A 159 19.39 -0.90 4.13
CA ALA A 159 20.50 -1.85 4.12
C ALA A 159 21.76 -1.29 3.44
N THR A 160 21.64 -0.63 2.30
CA THR A 160 22.80 0.00 1.61
C THR A 160 23.24 1.25 2.35
N PHE A 161 22.29 2.07 2.81
CA PHE A 161 22.59 3.23 3.65
C PHE A 161 23.18 2.83 5.01
N ALA A 162 22.71 1.73 5.62
CA ALA A 162 23.28 1.17 6.84
C ALA A 162 24.72 0.67 6.63
N ARG A 163 25.04 0.01 5.53
CA ARG A 163 26.38 -0.45 5.21
C ARG A 163 27.34 0.72 4.97
N THR A 164 26.96 1.71 4.19
CA THR A 164 27.78 2.91 3.94
C THR A 164 27.97 3.70 5.24
N LYS A 165 26.94 3.86 6.05
CA LYS A 165 27.01 4.52 7.35
C LYS A 165 27.86 3.73 8.34
N LEU A 166 27.74 2.40 8.38
CA LEU A 166 28.58 1.52 9.18
C LEU A 166 30.05 1.61 8.77
N MET A 167 30.33 1.61 7.46
CA MET A 167 31.68 1.78 6.93
C MET A 167 32.26 3.16 7.30
N GLY A 168 31.48 4.24 7.18
CA GLY A 168 31.88 5.57 7.62
C GLY A 168 32.19 5.63 9.12
N VAL A 169 31.35 4.99 9.95
CA VAL A 169 31.58 4.91 11.40
C VAL A 169 32.81 4.08 11.73
N ALA A 170 33.03 2.96 11.03
CA ALA A 170 34.22 2.11 11.21
C ALA A 170 35.50 2.85 10.84
N ILE A 171 35.53 3.55 9.70
CA ILE A 171 36.66 4.39 9.26
C ILE A 171 36.92 5.51 10.30
N LYS A 172 35.86 6.22 10.73
CA LYS A 172 36.01 7.26 11.73
C LYS A 172 36.60 6.74 13.06
N ARG A 173 36.13 5.59 13.54
CA ARG A 173 36.68 4.95 14.75
C ARG A 173 38.11 4.53 14.57
N PHE A 174 38.46 3.93 13.42
CA PHE A 174 39.85 3.58 13.09
C PHE A 174 40.77 4.80 13.08
N LEU A 175 40.38 5.88 12.40
CA LEU A 175 41.16 7.12 12.38
C LEU A 175 41.36 7.73 13.76
N ILE A 176 40.36 7.66 14.64
CA ILE A 176 40.48 8.11 16.03
C ILE A 176 41.51 7.26 16.80
N GLN A 177 41.55 5.96 16.59
CA GLN A 177 42.55 5.07 17.21
C GLN A 177 43.95 5.32 16.67
N VAL A 178 44.08 5.48 15.35
CA VAL A 178 45.38 5.86 14.74
C VAL A 178 45.88 7.19 15.28
N LYS A 179 44.99 8.19 15.42
CA LYS A 179 45.37 9.48 16.02
C LYS A 179 45.82 9.34 17.49
N ARG A 180 45.24 8.45 18.25
CA ARG A 180 45.57 8.26 19.68
C ARG A 180 46.86 7.50 19.90
N HIS A 181 47.13 6.47 19.08
CA HIS A 181 48.22 5.53 19.31
C HIS A 181 49.40 5.69 18.32
N HIS A 182 49.15 6.32 17.17
CA HIS A 182 50.15 6.51 16.09
C HIS A 182 50.02 7.88 15.45
N SER A 183 50.27 8.93 16.27
CA SER A 183 50.07 10.32 15.84
C SER A 183 50.92 10.74 14.66
N THR A 184 52.15 10.16 14.50
CA THR A 184 53.00 10.41 13.38
C THR A 184 52.46 9.84 12.07
N THR A 185 51.88 8.65 12.09
CA THR A 185 51.21 8.02 10.94
C THR A 185 49.93 8.76 10.56
N TYR A 186 49.22 9.33 11.55
CA TYR A 186 48.00 10.10 11.29
C TYR A 186 48.27 11.42 10.53
N GLN A 187 49.47 12.02 10.70
CA GLN A 187 49.86 13.24 9.99
C GLN A 187 50.26 13.00 8.53
N THR A 188 50.46 11.74 8.15
CA THR A 188 50.86 11.35 6.80
C THR A 188 49.71 10.83 5.94
N ILE A 189 48.50 10.70 6.52
CA ILE A 189 47.25 10.34 5.84
C ILE A 189 46.45 11.61 5.56
#